data_410b4fff96dff31c440a178abeef5f9d
#
_entry.id   410b4fff96dff31c440a178abeef5f9d
#
_cell.length_a   1.000
_cell.length_b   1.000
_cell.length_c   1.000
_cell.angle_alpha   90.00
_cell.angle_beta   90.00
_cell.angle_gamma   90.00
#
_symmetry.space_group_name_H-M   'P 1'
#
loop_
_entity.id
_entity.type
_entity.pdbx_description
1 polymer ?
#
loop_
_entity_poly.entity_id
_entity_poly.type
_entity_poly.pdbx_seq_one_letter_code
_entity_poly.pdbx_strand_id
1 'polypeptide(L)'
;MFNVGDFIVYPMHGAGTIDAIEEKDILGEKQSYYILKMPGEVKVMVPTDKAEKIGVRNIIDKSSAEKVFSILEEDETEMSMNWNKRYRDNMEKMKSGDIYEVADVVRNLSFKQKEKGLSTGEKKMLNNAKQILVSELVLAERSSYEEMENIVDNKINQSFKEFRIDEESPLTNMVNKFIPFNE
;
A
#
# COMPACT_ATOMS: atom_id res chain seq x y z
N MET A 1 7.35 23.66 -0.75
CA MET A 1 6.76 24.11 0.53
C MET A 1 5.26 23.87 0.43
N PHE A 2 4.65 23.25 1.45
CA PHE A 2 3.22 22.93 1.48
C PHE A 2 2.47 23.95 2.32
N ASN A 3 1.15 24.05 2.13
CA ASN A 3 0.26 24.98 2.82
C ASN A 3 -0.79 24.25 3.65
N VAL A 4 -1.39 24.95 4.60
CA VAL A 4 -2.57 24.44 5.33
C VAL A 4 -3.69 24.10 4.32
N GLY A 5 -4.28 22.94 4.45
CA GLY A 5 -5.29 22.39 3.55
C GLY A 5 -4.75 21.50 2.43
N ASP A 6 -3.44 21.48 2.20
CA ASP A 6 -2.85 20.58 1.22
C ASP A 6 -2.97 19.12 1.68
N PHE A 7 -3.19 18.23 0.70
CA PHE A 7 -3.14 16.80 0.91
C PHE A 7 -1.76 16.28 0.59
N ILE A 8 -1.10 15.68 1.56
CA ILE A 8 0.26 15.17 1.42
C ILE A 8 0.38 13.73 1.90
N VAL A 9 1.38 13.04 1.37
CA VAL A 9 1.82 11.71 1.79
C VAL A 9 3.07 11.83 2.63
N TYR A 10 3.06 11.22 3.79
CA TYR A 10 4.24 10.98 4.61
C TYR A 10 4.64 9.51 4.45
N PRO A 11 5.77 9.20 3.78
CA PRO A 11 6.20 7.81 3.56
C PRO A 11 6.18 6.98 4.85
N MET A 12 5.72 5.74 4.77
CA MET A 12 5.51 4.81 5.88
C MET A 12 4.38 5.14 6.85
N HIS A 13 3.80 6.35 6.77
CA HIS A 13 2.70 6.78 7.65
C HIS A 13 1.36 6.92 6.90
N GLY A 14 1.39 7.20 5.61
CA GLY A 14 0.20 7.38 4.78
C GLY A 14 -0.08 8.83 4.45
N ALA A 15 -1.29 9.10 3.97
CA ALA A 15 -1.73 10.42 3.52
C ALA A 15 -2.65 11.10 4.54
N GLY A 16 -2.64 12.42 4.53
CA GLY A 16 -3.49 13.25 5.37
C GLY A 16 -3.55 14.68 4.87
N THR A 17 -4.28 15.51 5.60
CA THR A 17 -4.44 16.94 5.34
C THR A 17 -3.58 17.74 6.29
N ILE A 18 -2.87 18.76 5.80
CA ILE A 18 -2.17 19.71 6.67
C ILE A 18 -3.21 20.55 7.40
N ASP A 19 -3.37 20.32 8.69
CA ASP A 19 -4.33 20.99 9.57
C ASP A 19 -3.78 22.35 10.04
N ALA A 20 -2.47 22.43 10.32
CA ALA A 20 -1.78 23.62 10.76
C ALA A 20 -0.29 23.56 10.42
N ILE A 21 0.36 24.73 10.46
CA ILE A 21 1.82 24.86 10.51
C ILE A 21 2.14 25.52 11.84
N GLU A 22 2.86 24.80 12.70
CA GLU A 22 3.15 25.26 14.07
C GLU A 22 4.65 25.33 14.34
N GLU A 23 5.10 26.40 14.99
CA GLU A 23 6.44 26.46 15.57
C GLU A 23 6.43 25.80 16.94
N LYS A 24 7.37 24.89 17.16
CA LYS A 24 7.56 24.17 18.43
C LYS A 24 8.98 24.41 18.93
N ASP A 25 9.10 24.62 20.24
CA ASP A 25 10.38 24.61 20.93
C ASP A 25 10.60 23.19 21.48
N ILE A 26 11.56 22.49 20.90
CA ILE A 26 11.91 21.14 21.31
C ILE A 26 13.40 21.15 21.71
N LEU A 27 13.66 20.93 22.97
CA LEU A 27 15.03 20.93 23.56
C LEU A 27 15.80 22.25 23.32
N GLY A 28 15.08 23.40 23.32
CA GLY A 28 15.68 24.71 23.14
C GLY A 28 15.90 25.12 21.67
N GLU A 29 15.48 24.29 20.72
CA GLU A 29 15.51 24.60 19.30
C GLU A 29 14.08 24.86 18.79
N LYS A 30 13.89 26.04 18.19
CA LYS A 30 12.62 26.40 17.55
C LYS A 30 12.58 25.81 16.15
N GLN A 31 11.57 25.00 15.88
CA GLN A 31 11.39 24.35 14.59
C GLN A 31 9.92 24.38 14.17
N SER A 32 9.67 24.62 12.88
CA SER A 32 8.34 24.58 12.31
C SER A 32 7.96 23.18 11.89
N TYR A 33 6.69 22.81 12.12
CA TYR A 33 6.13 21.52 11.77
C TYR A 33 4.84 21.68 11.00
N TYR A 34 4.66 20.85 9.97
CA TYR A 34 3.33 20.56 9.44
C TYR A 34 2.61 19.65 10.42
N ILE A 35 1.42 20.02 10.85
CA ILE A 35 0.53 19.18 11.64
C ILE A 35 -0.38 18.46 10.66
N LEU A 36 -0.10 17.21 10.40
CA LEU A 36 -0.81 16.37 9.45
C LEU A 36 -1.93 15.63 10.17
N LYS A 37 -3.17 15.88 9.76
CA LYS A 37 -4.33 15.13 10.22
C LYS A 37 -4.55 13.92 9.33
N MET A 38 -4.34 12.74 9.91
CA MET A 38 -4.51 11.45 9.27
C MET A 38 -5.94 10.92 9.47
N PRO A 39 -6.37 9.90 8.69
CA PRO A 39 -7.61 9.19 8.97
C PRO A 39 -7.66 8.68 10.42
N GLY A 40 -8.85 8.73 11.05
CA GLY A 40 -9.00 8.33 12.45
C GLY A 40 -8.58 9.39 13.47
N GLU A 41 -8.51 10.67 13.05
CA GLU A 41 -8.18 11.84 13.89
C GLU A 41 -6.75 11.81 14.47
N VAL A 42 -5.89 10.93 13.98
CA VAL A 42 -4.48 10.86 14.39
C VAL A 42 -3.73 12.06 13.82
N LYS A 43 -2.98 12.78 14.66
CA LYS A 43 -2.12 13.89 14.24
C LYS A 43 -0.66 13.46 14.24
N VAL A 44 0.02 13.75 13.13
CA VAL A 44 1.45 13.50 12.95
C VAL A 44 2.16 14.82 12.68
N MET A 45 3.31 15.02 13.33
CA MET A 45 4.15 16.20 13.10
C MET A 45 5.25 15.87 12.10
N VAL A 46 5.38 16.70 11.07
CA VAL A 46 6.41 16.56 10.04
C VAL A 46 7.27 17.84 10.04
N PRO A 47 8.60 17.74 10.30
CA PRO A 47 9.46 18.91 10.26
C PRO A 47 9.46 19.56 8.87
N THR A 48 9.17 20.85 8.78
CA THR A 48 9.02 21.54 7.48
C THR A 48 10.32 21.60 6.68
N ASP A 49 11.45 21.73 7.35
CA ASP A 49 12.80 21.79 6.76
C ASP A 49 13.31 20.44 6.26
N LYS A 50 12.75 19.34 6.77
CA LYS A 50 13.12 17.96 6.41
C LYS A 50 12.09 17.28 5.52
N ALA A 51 10.93 17.89 5.29
CA ALA A 51 9.81 17.26 4.58
C ALA A 51 10.22 16.73 3.20
N GLU A 52 10.92 17.54 2.40
CA GLU A 52 11.40 17.13 1.08
C GLU A 52 12.41 15.97 1.16
N LYS A 53 13.37 16.04 2.09
CA LYS A 53 14.37 14.99 2.30
C LYS A 53 13.77 13.68 2.78
N ILE A 54 12.70 13.74 3.55
CA ILE A 54 11.93 12.58 4.03
C ILE A 54 11.13 11.95 2.89
N GLY A 55 10.90 12.67 1.79
CA GLY A 55 10.10 12.22 0.66
C GLY A 55 8.60 12.55 0.79
N VAL A 56 8.26 13.55 1.60
CA VAL A 56 6.88 14.06 1.67
C VAL A 56 6.50 14.63 0.30
N ARG A 57 5.35 14.21 -0.21
CA ARG A 57 4.85 14.61 -1.54
C ARG A 57 3.35 14.89 -1.52
N ASN A 58 2.84 15.53 -2.57
CA ASN A 58 1.40 15.60 -2.79
C ASN A 58 0.81 14.19 -3.01
N ILE A 59 -0.49 14.04 -2.72
CA ILE A 59 -1.22 12.84 -3.10
C ILE A 59 -1.27 12.70 -4.62
N ILE A 60 -1.57 11.48 -5.08
CA ILE A 60 -1.80 11.19 -6.50
C ILE A 60 -3.08 11.85 -6.99
N ASP A 61 -3.15 12.05 -8.31
CA ASP A 61 -4.37 12.44 -9.00
C ASP A 61 -5.29 11.22 -9.28
N LYS A 62 -6.48 11.51 -9.79
CA LYS A 62 -7.47 10.49 -10.10
C LYS A 62 -7.00 9.49 -11.16
N SER A 63 -6.30 9.95 -12.19
CA SER A 63 -5.75 9.08 -13.24
C SER A 63 -4.72 8.09 -12.68
N SER A 64 -3.91 8.54 -11.72
CA SER A 64 -2.96 7.68 -11.01
C SER A 64 -3.66 6.70 -10.07
N ALA A 65 -4.79 7.10 -9.45
CA ALA A 65 -5.61 6.19 -8.64
C ALA A 65 -6.19 5.04 -9.49
N GLU A 66 -6.62 5.31 -10.72
CA GLU A 66 -7.07 4.27 -11.65
C GLU A 66 -5.97 3.23 -11.95
N LYS A 67 -4.72 3.67 -12.09
CA LYS A 67 -3.58 2.77 -12.26
C LYS A 67 -3.32 1.92 -11.00
N VAL A 68 -3.49 2.50 -9.81
CA VAL A 68 -3.41 1.74 -8.55
C VAL A 68 -4.45 0.63 -8.53
N PHE A 69 -5.70 0.93 -8.90
CA PHE A 69 -6.74 -0.09 -9.00
C PHE A 69 -6.41 -1.19 -10.00
N SER A 70 -5.83 -0.84 -11.15
CA SER A 70 -5.38 -1.83 -12.13
C SER A 70 -4.30 -2.76 -11.55
N ILE A 71 -3.34 -2.24 -10.78
CA ILE A 71 -2.32 -3.07 -10.11
C ILE A 71 -2.95 -4.05 -9.13
N LEU A 72 -3.99 -3.64 -8.40
CA LEU A 72 -4.71 -4.52 -7.47
C LEU A 72 -5.49 -5.64 -8.17
N GLU A 73 -5.80 -5.45 -9.45
CA GLU A 73 -6.52 -6.42 -10.31
C GLU A 73 -5.58 -7.34 -11.11
N GLU A 74 -4.27 -7.13 -11.07
CA GLU A 74 -3.27 -7.99 -11.69
C GLU A 74 -2.99 -9.24 -10.85
N ASP A 75 -2.34 -10.25 -11.47
CA ASP A 75 -1.82 -11.40 -10.74
C ASP A 75 -0.64 -10.97 -9.83
N GLU A 76 -0.29 -11.83 -8.89
CA GLU A 76 0.86 -11.55 -8.02
C GLU A 76 2.16 -11.49 -8.82
N THR A 77 3.05 -10.59 -8.41
CA THR A 77 4.44 -10.60 -8.87
C THR A 77 5.27 -11.57 -8.03
N GLU A 78 6.30 -12.14 -8.64
CA GLU A 78 7.16 -13.11 -7.96
C GLU A 78 7.82 -12.50 -6.71
N MET A 79 7.62 -13.14 -5.57
CA MET A 79 8.30 -12.81 -4.33
C MET A 79 9.33 -13.89 -3.96
N SER A 80 10.42 -13.49 -3.31
CA SER A 80 11.43 -14.44 -2.83
C SER A 80 10.81 -15.48 -1.87
N MET A 81 11.17 -16.74 -2.07
CA MET A 81 10.82 -17.83 -1.13
C MET A 81 11.50 -17.65 0.22
N ASN A 82 12.67 -17.02 0.27
CA ASN A 82 13.37 -16.70 1.52
C ASN A 82 12.63 -15.58 2.25
N TRP A 83 12.17 -15.88 3.49
CA TRP A 83 11.40 -14.94 4.30
C TRP A 83 12.13 -13.62 4.57
N ASN A 84 13.41 -13.68 4.96
CA ASN A 84 14.19 -12.47 5.27
C ASN A 84 14.35 -11.57 4.04
N LYS A 85 14.61 -12.17 2.87
CA LYS A 85 14.73 -11.42 1.62
C LYS A 85 13.40 -10.82 1.23
N ARG A 86 12.32 -11.61 1.21
CA ARG A 86 10.97 -11.14 0.89
C ARG A 86 10.52 -10.00 1.79
N TYR A 87 10.76 -10.11 3.11
CA TYR A 87 10.42 -9.06 4.07
C TYR A 87 11.17 -7.76 3.78
N ARG A 88 12.48 -7.82 3.49
CA ARG A 88 13.28 -6.64 3.12
C ARG A 88 12.81 -6.01 1.83
N ASP A 89 12.62 -6.81 0.78
CA ASP A 89 12.20 -6.35 -0.55
C ASP A 89 10.87 -5.60 -0.45
N ASN A 90 9.89 -6.14 0.27
CA ASN A 90 8.62 -5.47 0.51
C ASN A 90 8.76 -4.21 1.38
N MET A 91 9.63 -4.22 2.38
CA MET A 91 9.89 -3.05 3.22
C MET A 91 10.53 -1.91 2.40
N GLU A 92 11.43 -2.21 1.47
CA GLU A 92 12.02 -1.23 0.56
C GLU A 92 10.96 -0.59 -0.35
N LYS A 93 10.05 -1.40 -0.89
CA LYS A 93 8.89 -0.91 -1.65
C LYS A 93 8.04 0.06 -0.84
N MET A 94 7.73 -0.27 0.40
CA MET A 94 6.97 0.62 1.28
C MET A 94 7.69 1.92 1.61
N LYS A 95 9.01 1.86 1.81
CA LYS A 95 9.84 3.03 2.13
C LYS A 95 10.04 3.97 0.94
N SER A 96 9.88 3.47 -0.28
CA SER A 96 10.01 4.30 -1.49
C SER A 96 9.02 5.47 -1.53
N GLY A 97 7.89 5.34 -0.85
CA GLY A 97 6.78 6.30 -0.91
C GLY A 97 5.99 6.25 -2.22
N ASP A 98 6.34 5.35 -3.14
CA ASP A 98 5.63 5.13 -4.39
C ASP A 98 4.38 4.28 -4.11
N ILE A 99 3.21 4.84 -4.41
CA ILE A 99 1.94 4.17 -4.16
C ILE A 99 1.76 2.89 -5.01
N TYR A 100 2.35 2.82 -6.19
CA TYR A 100 2.29 1.63 -7.05
C TYR A 100 3.05 0.47 -6.42
N GLU A 101 4.21 0.75 -5.83
CA GLU A 101 4.99 -0.23 -5.06
C GLU A 101 4.24 -0.69 -3.80
N VAL A 102 3.56 0.23 -3.12
CA VAL A 102 2.72 -0.11 -1.96
C VAL A 102 1.53 -0.97 -2.38
N ALA A 103 0.88 -0.67 -3.50
CA ALA A 103 -0.21 -1.48 -4.04
C ALA A 103 0.24 -2.90 -4.39
N ASP A 104 1.44 -3.06 -4.98
CA ASP A 104 2.04 -4.36 -5.25
C ASP A 104 2.27 -5.17 -3.97
N VAL A 105 2.78 -4.55 -2.91
CA VAL A 105 2.94 -5.19 -1.59
C VAL A 105 1.60 -5.64 -1.03
N VAL A 106 0.56 -4.79 -1.08
CA VAL A 106 -0.79 -5.11 -0.58
C VAL A 106 -1.37 -6.31 -1.34
N ARG A 107 -1.32 -6.30 -2.67
CA ARG A 107 -1.81 -7.40 -3.50
C ARG A 107 -1.07 -8.70 -3.21
N ASN A 108 0.25 -8.71 -3.30
CA ASN A 108 1.08 -9.91 -3.16
C ASN A 108 0.96 -10.53 -1.76
N LEU A 109 1.00 -9.74 -0.70
CA LEU A 109 0.82 -10.26 0.66
C LEU A 109 -0.62 -10.74 0.91
N SER A 110 -1.62 -10.10 0.30
CA SER A 110 -3.01 -10.56 0.38
C SER A 110 -3.20 -11.91 -0.31
N PHE A 111 -2.61 -12.12 -1.49
CA PHE A 111 -2.63 -13.41 -2.18
C PHE A 111 -1.95 -14.49 -1.34
N LYS A 112 -0.72 -14.21 -0.89
CA LYS A 112 0.01 -15.13 -0.03
C LYS A 112 -0.76 -15.48 1.26
N GLN A 113 -1.46 -14.51 1.86
CA GLN A 113 -2.28 -14.75 3.05
C GLN A 113 -3.39 -15.75 2.79
N LYS A 114 -4.02 -15.69 1.61
CA LYS A 114 -5.10 -16.59 1.21
C LYS A 114 -4.60 -18.00 0.89
N GLU A 115 -3.43 -18.12 0.27
CA GLU A 115 -2.88 -19.41 -0.14
C GLU A 115 -2.18 -20.17 0.98
N LYS A 116 -1.26 -19.50 1.68
CA LYS A 116 -0.29 -20.14 2.59
C LYS A 116 -0.24 -19.52 3.99
N GLY A 117 -0.95 -18.41 4.18
CA GLY A 117 -0.86 -17.61 5.38
C GLY A 117 0.39 -16.74 5.45
N LEU A 118 0.41 -15.83 6.42
CA LEU A 118 1.50 -14.87 6.66
C LEU A 118 2.08 -15.07 8.06
N SER A 119 3.38 -14.80 8.19
CA SER A 119 4.01 -14.62 9.50
C SER A 119 3.46 -13.40 10.23
N THR A 120 3.68 -13.30 11.54
CA THR A 120 3.25 -12.13 12.32
C THR A 120 3.82 -10.82 11.76
N GLY A 121 5.09 -10.83 11.33
CA GLY A 121 5.72 -9.65 10.73
C GLY A 121 5.08 -9.25 9.40
N GLU A 122 4.80 -10.23 8.52
CA GLU A 122 4.14 -9.99 7.24
C GLU A 122 2.68 -9.52 7.41
N LYS A 123 1.95 -10.03 8.41
CA LYS A 123 0.60 -9.53 8.74
C LYS A 123 0.62 -8.06 9.16
N LYS A 124 1.58 -7.66 10.01
CA LYS A 124 1.75 -6.26 10.39
C LYS A 124 2.10 -5.39 9.19
N MET A 125 2.98 -5.87 8.32
CA MET A 125 3.37 -5.18 7.09
C MET A 125 2.16 -4.99 6.16
N LEU A 126 1.37 -6.03 5.91
CA LEU A 126 0.17 -5.95 5.08
C LEU A 126 -0.83 -4.93 5.65
N ASN A 127 -1.10 -4.97 6.95
CA ASN A 127 -2.02 -4.02 7.58
C ASN A 127 -1.53 -2.58 7.43
N ASN A 128 -0.23 -2.35 7.64
CA ASN A 128 0.36 -1.02 7.47
C ASN A 128 0.33 -0.56 6.01
N ALA A 129 0.72 -1.42 5.07
CA ALA A 129 0.69 -1.13 3.65
C ALA A 129 -0.73 -0.79 3.17
N LYS A 130 -1.72 -1.57 3.60
CA LYS A 130 -3.13 -1.32 3.29
C LYS A 130 -3.62 0.01 3.86
N GLN A 131 -3.26 0.34 5.11
CA GLN A 131 -3.61 1.63 5.72
C GLN A 131 -3.00 2.81 4.95
N ILE A 132 -1.73 2.71 4.54
CA ILE A 132 -1.05 3.73 3.72
C ILE A 132 -1.79 3.90 2.39
N LEU A 133 -2.03 2.80 1.67
CA LEU A 133 -2.70 2.78 0.37
C LEU A 133 -4.10 3.41 0.45
N VAL A 134 -4.92 2.93 1.37
CA VAL A 134 -6.31 3.40 1.54
C VAL A 134 -6.34 4.88 1.92
N SER A 135 -5.44 5.34 2.81
CA SER A 135 -5.41 6.75 3.23
C SER A 135 -5.20 7.72 2.06
N GLU A 136 -4.36 7.36 1.10
CA GLU A 136 -4.11 8.19 -0.08
C GLU A 136 -5.27 8.11 -1.09
N LEU A 137 -5.80 6.91 -1.35
CA LEU A 137 -6.93 6.72 -2.25
C LEU A 137 -8.20 7.42 -1.77
N VAL A 138 -8.45 7.45 -0.46
CA VAL A 138 -9.58 8.20 0.15
C VAL A 138 -9.53 9.68 -0.23
N LEU A 139 -8.36 10.29 -0.16
CA LEU A 139 -8.18 11.71 -0.50
C LEU A 139 -8.24 11.95 -2.00
N ALA A 140 -7.65 11.05 -2.81
CA ALA A 140 -7.63 11.15 -4.27
C ALA A 140 -9.03 10.99 -4.87
N GLU A 141 -9.84 10.04 -4.36
CA GLU A 141 -11.17 9.72 -4.86
C GLU A 141 -12.30 10.43 -4.09
N ARG A 142 -12.00 11.15 -3.01
CA ARG A 142 -12.96 11.83 -2.14
C ARG A 142 -14.04 10.89 -1.60
N SER A 143 -13.64 9.71 -1.17
CA SER A 143 -14.50 8.68 -0.58
C SER A 143 -14.34 8.58 0.94
N SER A 144 -15.14 7.74 1.58
CA SER A 144 -14.92 7.38 2.98
C SER A 144 -13.84 6.29 3.09
N TYR A 145 -13.23 6.18 4.29
CA TYR A 145 -12.21 5.16 4.54
C TYR A 145 -12.79 3.75 4.41
N GLU A 146 -13.97 3.51 4.99
CA GLU A 146 -14.67 2.22 4.93
C GLU A 146 -15.02 1.81 3.50
N GLU A 147 -15.55 2.75 2.71
CA GLU A 147 -15.88 2.51 1.30
C GLU A 147 -14.62 2.14 0.50
N MET A 148 -13.54 2.90 0.66
CA MET A 148 -12.29 2.65 -0.05
C MET A 148 -11.62 1.33 0.38
N GLU A 149 -11.64 1.01 1.66
CA GLU A 149 -11.15 -0.28 2.15
C GLU A 149 -11.91 -1.45 1.53
N ASN A 150 -13.23 -1.35 1.44
CA ASN A 150 -14.07 -2.35 0.78
C ASN A 150 -13.77 -2.45 -0.73
N ILE A 151 -13.54 -1.34 -1.42
CA ILE A 151 -13.16 -1.34 -2.84
C ILE A 151 -11.84 -2.08 -3.05
N VAL A 152 -10.81 -1.75 -2.27
CA VAL A 152 -9.49 -2.39 -2.34
C VAL A 152 -9.62 -3.89 -2.10
N ASP A 153 -10.32 -4.30 -1.05
CA ASP A 153 -10.51 -5.71 -0.72
C ASP A 153 -11.28 -6.47 -1.79
N ASN A 154 -12.33 -5.88 -2.35
CA ASN A 154 -13.12 -6.50 -3.40
C ASN A 154 -12.30 -6.71 -4.68
N LYS A 155 -11.49 -5.73 -5.08
CA LYS A 155 -10.62 -5.84 -6.26
C LYS A 155 -9.59 -6.97 -6.09
N ILE A 156 -8.93 -7.04 -4.95
CA ILE A 156 -7.97 -8.11 -4.63
C ILE A 156 -8.67 -9.47 -4.57
N ASN A 157 -9.85 -9.55 -3.96
CA ASN A 157 -10.60 -10.80 -3.86
C ASN A 157 -11.07 -11.31 -5.23
N GLN A 158 -11.50 -10.42 -6.11
CA GLN A 158 -11.91 -10.75 -7.46
C GLN A 158 -10.72 -11.23 -8.29
N SER A 159 -9.63 -10.49 -8.27
CA SER A 159 -8.38 -10.85 -8.94
C SER A 159 -7.85 -12.21 -8.45
N PHE A 160 -7.81 -12.44 -7.15
CA PHE A 160 -7.39 -13.73 -6.59
C PHE A 160 -8.25 -14.89 -7.10
N LYS A 161 -9.56 -14.73 -7.18
CA LYS A 161 -10.45 -15.76 -7.73
C LYS A 161 -10.18 -16.01 -9.20
N GLU A 162 -10.00 -14.95 -10.00
CA GLU A 162 -9.74 -15.05 -11.43
C GLU A 162 -8.45 -15.84 -11.72
N PHE A 163 -7.35 -15.49 -11.06
CA PHE A 163 -6.05 -16.12 -11.31
C PHE A 163 -5.85 -17.48 -10.62
N ARG A 164 -6.66 -17.85 -9.62
CA ARG A 164 -6.51 -19.11 -8.87
C ARG A 164 -7.59 -20.15 -9.17
N ILE A 165 -8.78 -19.76 -9.62
CA ILE A 165 -9.83 -20.70 -10.00
C ILE A 165 -9.55 -21.33 -11.36
N ASP A 166 -8.92 -20.58 -12.28
CA ASP A 166 -8.55 -21.12 -13.59
C ASP A 166 -7.44 -22.18 -13.52
N GLU A 167 -6.62 -22.22 -12.47
CA GLU A 167 -5.65 -23.28 -12.22
C GLU A 167 -6.29 -24.61 -11.77
N GLU A 168 -7.48 -24.58 -11.15
CA GLU A 168 -8.24 -25.76 -10.71
C GLU A 168 -9.28 -26.24 -11.74
N SER A 169 -9.31 -25.67 -12.93
CA SER A 169 -10.22 -26.08 -13.99
C SER A 169 -9.99 -27.56 -14.36
N PRO A 170 -11.06 -28.39 -14.49
CA PRO A 170 -10.94 -29.80 -14.86
C PRO A 170 -10.17 -30.06 -16.16
N LEU A 171 -10.06 -29.05 -17.03
CA LEU A 171 -9.33 -29.13 -18.29
C LEU A 171 -7.81 -29.14 -18.08
N THR A 172 -7.27 -28.40 -17.11
CA THR A 172 -5.85 -28.38 -16.79
C THR A 172 -5.38 -29.70 -16.20
N ASN A 173 -6.25 -30.36 -15.41
CA ASN A 173 -6.00 -31.70 -14.87
C ASN A 173 -6.07 -32.82 -15.94
N MET A 174 -6.73 -32.61 -17.09
CA MET A 174 -6.74 -33.54 -18.19
C MET A 174 -5.45 -33.49 -19.02
N VAL A 175 -4.88 -32.31 -19.23
CA VAL A 175 -3.64 -32.14 -20.03
C VAL A 175 -2.44 -32.78 -19.32
N ASN A 176 -2.33 -32.66 -18.00
CA ASN A 176 -1.25 -33.26 -17.21
C ASN A 176 -1.36 -34.80 -17.05
N LYS A 177 -2.51 -35.40 -17.36
CA LYS A 177 -2.70 -36.86 -17.36
C LYS A 177 -2.32 -37.54 -18.67
N PHE A 178 -2.08 -36.79 -19.74
CA PHE A 178 -1.82 -37.33 -21.09
C PHE A 178 -0.40 -37.08 -21.61
N ILE A 179 0.58 -36.76 -20.75
CA ILE A 179 1.99 -36.78 -21.15
C ILE A 179 2.53 -38.17 -20.75
N PRO A 180 2.69 -39.11 -21.68
CA PRO A 180 3.39 -40.33 -21.37
C PRO A 180 4.88 -40.02 -21.21
N PHE A 181 5.45 -40.41 -20.07
CA PHE A 181 6.90 -40.57 -19.95
C PHE A 181 7.35 -41.57 -21.02
N ASN A 182 8.03 -41.09 -22.06
CA ASN A 182 8.83 -41.94 -22.90
C ASN A 182 10.24 -41.99 -22.32
N GLU A 183 10.66 -43.23 -22.06
CA GLU A 183 12.00 -43.65 -21.68
C GLU A 183 13.08 -43.20 -22.70
#